data_f450da62598a1793bacd306a903a3713
#
_entry.id   f450da62598a1793bacd306a903a3713
#
_cell.length_a   1.000
_cell.length_b   1.000
_cell.length_c   1.000
_cell.angle_alpha   90.00
_cell.angle_beta   90.00
_cell.angle_gamma   90.00
#
_symmetry.space_group_name_H-M   'P 1'
#
loop_
_entity.id
_entity.type
_entity.pdbx_description
1 polymer ?
#
loop_
_entity_poly.entity_id
_entity_poly.type
_entity_poly.pdbx_seq_one_letter_code
_entity_poly.pdbx_strand_id
1 'polypeptide(L)'
;MSRKILLFNLFCLLALSVSAQRYVPNTKWPYLYEDFQKGTIYSEGKQKSEVELNIHLLGNVLHYINTDGRIFQSNDKNIIRVEVGDDQAFIFSDHQLMEIVANEGTNLLLRLKKADFDAMAAGSGAYGASLNSSAARDLSSLDLGGLNNPELGKMLQEKKDGRDIPIVENYYFVINDTRIDATKKDVEKFVGAERAADLKKFLKENKIKWKNAESLSLLLKFLVQ
;
A
#
# COMPACT_ATOMS: atom_id res chain seq x y z
N MET A 1 53.94 10.08 -27.81
CA MET A 1 52.48 10.03 -27.55
C MET A 1 51.96 11.45 -27.37
N SER A 2 51.02 11.89 -28.20
CA SER A 2 50.56 13.30 -28.19
C SER A 2 49.77 13.60 -26.91
N ARG A 3 50.02 14.77 -26.28
CA ARG A 3 49.32 15.28 -25.08
C ARG A 3 47.78 15.24 -25.26
N LYS A 4 47.31 15.36 -26.48
CA LYS A 4 45.87 15.28 -26.84
C LYS A 4 45.27 13.88 -26.66
N ILE A 5 46.04 12.83 -26.92
CA ILE A 5 45.62 11.43 -26.76
C ILE A 5 45.52 11.09 -25.27
N LEU A 6 46.45 11.61 -24.44
CA LEU A 6 46.42 11.41 -23.00
C LEU A 6 45.23 12.09 -22.32
N LEU A 7 44.85 13.31 -22.75
CA LEU A 7 43.69 14.04 -22.27
C LEU A 7 42.36 13.37 -22.67
N PHE A 8 42.31 12.81 -23.88
CA PHE A 8 41.11 12.09 -24.36
C PHE A 8 40.89 10.79 -23.59
N ASN A 9 41.97 10.03 -23.32
CA ASN A 9 41.88 8.82 -22.50
C ASN A 9 41.50 9.12 -21.03
N LEU A 10 41.99 10.23 -20.46
CA LEU A 10 41.65 10.66 -19.11
C LEU A 10 40.17 11.07 -19.01
N PHE A 11 39.61 11.70 -20.06
CA PHE A 11 38.20 12.10 -20.12
C PHE A 11 37.29 10.87 -20.28
N CYS A 12 37.69 9.86 -21.06
CA CYS A 12 36.96 8.60 -21.18
C CYS A 12 36.92 7.78 -19.89
N LEU A 13 38.04 7.81 -19.09
CA LEU A 13 38.12 7.15 -17.79
C LEU A 13 37.21 7.81 -16.74
N LEU A 14 37.03 9.15 -16.80
CA LEU A 14 36.11 9.88 -15.93
C LEU A 14 34.63 9.66 -16.29
N ALA A 15 34.33 9.38 -17.56
CA ALA A 15 32.97 9.10 -17.99
C ALA A 15 32.45 7.70 -17.58
N LEU A 16 33.35 6.78 -17.22
CA LEU A 16 32.97 5.42 -16.79
C LEU A 16 32.58 5.32 -15.30
N SER A 17 32.74 6.39 -14.54
CA SER A 17 32.40 6.42 -13.10
C SER A 17 31.02 6.99 -12.79
N VAL A 18 30.12 7.12 -13.76
CA VAL A 18 28.71 7.32 -13.47
C VAL A 18 28.13 5.96 -13.09
N SER A 19 28.48 5.47 -11.93
CA SER A 19 27.71 4.47 -11.25
C SER A 19 26.34 5.09 -11.03
N ALA A 20 25.32 4.63 -11.79
CA ALA A 20 23.95 4.95 -11.44
C ALA A 20 23.81 4.60 -9.95
N GLN A 21 23.65 5.61 -9.10
CA GLN A 21 23.49 5.39 -7.67
C GLN A 21 22.29 4.44 -7.53
N ARG A 22 22.60 3.22 -7.08
CA ARG A 22 21.58 2.25 -6.75
C ARG A 22 20.72 2.87 -5.66
N TYR A 23 19.44 3.11 -5.95
CA TYR A 23 18.53 3.59 -4.92
C TYR A 23 18.43 2.52 -3.84
N VAL A 24 18.89 2.84 -2.65
CA VAL A 24 18.69 2.00 -1.46
C VAL A 24 17.69 2.75 -0.58
N PRO A 25 16.41 2.36 -0.59
CA PRO A 25 15.43 2.97 0.30
C PRO A 25 15.74 2.52 1.72
N ASN A 26 16.08 3.44 2.58
CA ASN A 26 16.42 3.20 3.99
C ASN A 26 15.39 3.80 4.94
N THR A 27 14.16 4.03 4.47
CA THR A 27 13.14 4.69 5.29
C THR A 27 11.75 4.17 4.91
N LYS A 28 10.91 3.93 5.92
CA LYS A 28 9.52 3.52 5.80
C LYS A 28 8.69 4.45 4.90
N TRP A 29 8.99 5.74 4.93
CA TRP A 29 8.26 6.73 4.17
C TRP A 29 8.80 6.87 2.72
N PRO A 30 8.01 6.91 1.66
CA PRO A 30 6.54 6.82 1.62
C PRO A 30 5.99 5.39 1.56
N TYR A 31 6.72 4.44 2.06
CA TYR A 31 6.44 3.02 1.95
C TYR A 31 5.83 2.44 3.24
N LEU A 32 5.17 1.30 3.11
CA LEU A 32 4.61 0.54 4.23
C LEU A 32 5.70 -0.02 5.13
N TYR A 33 6.79 -0.52 4.54
CA TYR A 33 7.95 -1.06 5.25
C TYR A 33 9.11 -0.06 5.20
N GLU A 34 9.96 -0.10 6.23
CA GLU A 34 11.15 0.74 6.29
C GLU A 34 12.10 0.45 5.13
N ASP A 35 12.36 -0.83 4.87
CA ASP A 35 13.16 -1.32 3.76
C ASP A 35 12.31 -2.16 2.79
N PHE A 36 12.81 -2.35 1.57
CA PHE A 36 12.23 -3.30 0.64
C PHE A 36 12.39 -4.71 1.19
N GLN A 37 11.29 -5.45 1.22
CA GLN A 37 11.20 -6.79 1.78
C GLN A 37 11.34 -7.83 0.68
N LYS A 38 11.95 -8.97 1.00
CA LYS A 38 11.89 -10.14 0.11
C LYS A 38 10.44 -10.58 -0.01
N GLY A 39 10.00 -10.81 -1.21
CA GLY A 39 8.64 -11.25 -1.47
C GLY A 39 8.50 -11.96 -2.80
N THR A 40 7.32 -12.50 -3.01
CA THR A 40 6.97 -13.25 -4.20
C THR A 40 5.75 -12.63 -4.86
N ILE A 41 5.86 -12.33 -6.13
CA ILE A 41 4.75 -11.89 -6.98
C ILE A 41 4.27 -13.10 -7.78
N TYR A 42 3.00 -13.46 -7.62
CA TYR A 42 2.31 -14.48 -8.41
C TYR A 42 1.47 -13.79 -9.48
N SER A 43 1.70 -14.15 -10.73
CA SER A 43 1.01 -13.57 -11.88
C SER A 43 0.19 -14.64 -12.62
N GLU A 44 -0.71 -14.19 -13.48
CA GLU A 44 -1.46 -15.07 -14.38
C GLU A 44 -0.53 -16.03 -15.12
N GLY A 45 -1.05 -17.21 -15.50
CA GLY A 45 -0.24 -18.22 -16.17
C GLY A 45 0.74 -18.97 -15.25
N LYS A 46 0.54 -18.90 -13.91
CA LYS A 46 1.38 -19.54 -12.88
C LYS A 46 2.83 -19.01 -12.83
N GLN A 47 3.07 -17.80 -13.31
CA GLN A 47 4.38 -17.17 -13.19
C GLN A 47 4.64 -16.75 -11.75
N LYS A 48 5.85 -17.01 -11.27
CA LYS A 48 6.33 -16.63 -9.94
C LYS A 48 7.63 -15.84 -10.07
N SER A 49 7.68 -14.68 -9.44
CA SER A 49 8.89 -13.83 -9.41
C SER A 49 9.25 -13.51 -7.97
N GLU A 50 10.47 -13.86 -7.56
CA GLU A 50 11.03 -13.49 -6.26
C GLU A 50 11.80 -12.18 -6.42
N VAL A 51 11.41 -11.16 -5.67
CA VAL A 51 11.94 -9.80 -5.79
C VAL A 51 11.99 -9.11 -4.42
N GLU A 52 12.75 -8.04 -4.33
CA GLU A 52 12.65 -7.08 -3.23
C GLU A 52 11.52 -6.11 -3.56
N LEU A 53 10.53 -6.00 -2.70
CA LEU A 53 9.30 -5.21 -2.94
C LEU A 53 8.86 -4.40 -1.73
N ASN A 54 8.06 -3.37 -1.98
CA ASN A 54 7.43 -2.55 -0.96
C ASN A 54 6.11 -1.98 -1.48
N ILE A 55 5.24 -1.50 -0.58
CA ILE A 55 3.96 -0.91 -0.93
C ILE A 55 4.05 0.60 -0.73
N HIS A 56 3.85 1.35 -1.81
CA HIS A 56 3.87 2.80 -1.78
C HIS A 56 2.52 3.33 -1.28
N LEU A 57 2.50 3.93 -0.10
CA LEU A 57 1.27 4.28 0.64
C LEU A 57 0.44 5.38 -0.03
N LEU A 58 1.06 6.28 -0.79
CA LEU A 58 0.36 7.40 -1.43
C LEU A 58 -0.53 6.92 -2.58
N GLY A 59 0.01 6.02 -3.42
CA GLY A 59 -0.72 5.45 -4.56
C GLY A 59 -1.36 4.09 -4.26
N ASN A 60 -1.05 3.48 -3.10
CA ASN A 60 -1.39 2.08 -2.79
C ASN A 60 -0.97 1.12 -3.92
N VAL A 61 0.27 1.31 -4.40
CA VAL A 61 0.84 0.55 -5.51
C VAL A 61 2.04 -0.27 -5.06
N LEU A 62 2.25 -1.39 -5.73
CA LEU A 62 3.40 -2.24 -5.50
C LEU A 62 4.61 -1.72 -6.25
N HIS A 63 5.69 -1.47 -5.52
CA HIS A 63 7.00 -1.19 -6.07
C HIS A 63 7.92 -2.40 -5.85
N TYR A 64 8.78 -2.68 -6.82
CA TYR A 64 9.78 -3.73 -6.70
C TYR A 64 11.11 -3.29 -7.33
N ILE A 65 12.21 -3.88 -6.86
CA ILE A 65 13.55 -3.64 -7.38
C ILE A 65 13.86 -4.72 -8.41
N ASN A 66 14.18 -4.31 -9.64
CA ASN A 66 14.59 -5.24 -10.69
C ASN A 66 16.06 -5.67 -10.53
N THR A 67 16.53 -6.55 -11.40
CA THR A 67 17.92 -7.04 -11.42
C THR A 67 18.97 -5.95 -11.60
N ASP A 68 18.61 -4.81 -12.22
CA ASP A 68 19.51 -3.66 -12.40
C ASP A 68 19.53 -2.74 -11.18
N GLY A 69 18.77 -3.05 -10.13
CA GLY A 69 18.65 -2.25 -8.91
C GLY A 69 17.78 -1.00 -9.07
N ARG A 70 16.91 -0.95 -10.07
CA ARG A 70 15.96 0.15 -10.29
C ARG A 70 14.60 -0.20 -9.70
N ILE A 71 13.91 0.82 -9.19
CA ILE A 71 12.53 0.66 -8.70
C ILE A 71 11.56 0.75 -9.87
N PHE A 72 10.68 -0.22 -9.94
CA PHE A 72 9.56 -0.28 -10.87
C PHE A 72 8.25 -0.33 -10.13
N GLN A 73 7.25 0.33 -10.68
CA GLN A 73 5.86 0.16 -10.27
C GLN A 73 5.27 -1.02 -11.04
N SER A 74 4.59 -1.91 -10.32
CA SER A 74 3.90 -3.03 -10.96
C SER A 74 2.61 -2.58 -11.64
N ASN A 75 2.26 -3.29 -12.71
CA ASN A 75 0.93 -3.25 -13.28
C ASN A 75 0.05 -4.31 -12.58
N ASP A 76 -1.06 -3.88 -11.98
CA ASP A 76 -1.97 -4.75 -11.21
C ASP A 76 -2.71 -5.78 -12.06
N LYS A 77 -2.82 -5.56 -13.37
CA LYS A 77 -3.70 -6.34 -14.28
C LYS A 77 -3.43 -7.84 -14.29
N ASN A 78 -2.19 -8.25 -14.10
CA ASN A 78 -1.78 -9.65 -14.20
C ASN A 78 -1.33 -10.26 -12.87
N ILE A 79 -1.37 -9.48 -11.78
CA ILE A 79 -0.94 -9.95 -10.47
C ILE A 79 -2.13 -10.58 -9.75
N ILE A 80 -1.98 -11.84 -9.36
CA ILE A 80 -2.99 -12.58 -8.60
C ILE A 80 -2.77 -12.40 -7.11
N ARG A 81 -1.51 -12.48 -6.66
CA ARG A 81 -1.14 -12.47 -5.25
C ARG A 81 0.27 -11.95 -5.08
N VAL A 82 0.52 -11.29 -3.97
CA VAL A 82 1.84 -10.87 -3.52
C VAL A 82 2.05 -11.41 -2.12
N GLU A 83 3.18 -12.07 -1.87
CA GLU A 83 3.60 -12.50 -0.54
C GLU A 83 4.81 -11.69 -0.12
N VAL A 84 4.82 -11.22 1.14
CA VAL A 84 5.88 -10.38 1.70
C VAL A 84 6.35 -10.99 3.00
N GLY A 85 7.65 -11.31 3.07
CA GLY A 85 8.17 -12.06 4.21
C GLY A 85 7.50 -13.43 4.34
N ASP A 86 7.39 -13.91 5.59
CA ASP A 86 6.86 -15.25 5.86
C ASP A 86 5.33 -15.27 6.09
N ASP A 87 4.74 -14.14 6.51
CA ASP A 87 3.40 -14.14 7.10
C ASP A 87 2.38 -13.22 6.40
N GLN A 88 2.81 -12.38 5.47
CA GLN A 88 1.91 -11.40 4.87
C GLN A 88 1.60 -11.72 3.41
N ALA A 89 0.33 -11.70 3.07
CA ALA A 89 -0.14 -11.88 1.72
C ALA A 89 -1.10 -10.75 1.32
N PHE A 90 -1.00 -10.34 0.05
CA PHE A 90 -1.80 -9.26 -0.52
C PHE A 90 -2.42 -9.72 -1.82
N ILE A 91 -3.59 -9.17 -2.13
CA ILE A 91 -4.26 -9.30 -3.42
C ILE A 91 -4.72 -7.93 -3.91
N PHE A 92 -4.89 -7.79 -5.22
CA PHE A 92 -5.60 -6.64 -5.77
C PHE A 92 -7.10 -6.86 -5.70
N SER A 93 -7.83 -5.88 -5.15
CA SER A 93 -9.28 -5.80 -5.16
C SER A 93 -9.66 -4.38 -5.55
N ASP A 94 -10.43 -4.22 -6.64
CA ASP A 94 -10.75 -2.92 -7.26
C ASP A 94 -9.51 -2.02 -7.45
N HIS A 95 -8.47 -2.57 -8.08
CA HIS A 95 -7.20 -1.89 -8.34
C HIS A 95 -6.44 -1.41 -7.09
N GLN A 96 -6.82 -1.87 -5.90
CA GLN A 96 -6.18 -1.56 -4.64
C GLN A 96 -5.50 -2.80 -4.06
N LEU A 97 -4.25 -2.65 -3.67
CA LEU A 97 -3.50 -3.73 -3.03
C LEU A 97 -3.93 -3.84 -1.56
N MET A 98 -4.55 -4.96 -1.20
CA MET A 98 -5.10 -5.22 0.13
C MET A 98 -4.46 -6.44 0.76
N GLU A 99 -4.14 -6.32 2.04
CA GLU A 99 -3.60 -7.42 2.85
C GLU A 99 -4.71 -8.43 3.19
N ILE A 100 -4.42 -9.71 3.04
CA ILE A 100 -5.29 -10.79 3.50
C ILE A 100 -5.07 -10.95 5.00
N VAL A 101 -6.06 -10.58 5.81
CA VAL A 101 -5.98 -10.65 7.28
C VAL A 101 -6.48 -12.01 7.80
N ALA A 102 -7.52 -12.53 7.18
CA ALA A 102 -8.08 -13.85 7.49
C ALA A 102 -8.79 -14.44 6.27
N ASN A 103 -8.93 -15.75 6.27
CA ASN A 103 -9.68 -16.45 5.24
C ASN A 103 -10.51 -17.60 5.85
N GLU A 104 -11.67 -17.84 5.23
CA GLU A 104 -12.53 -19.00 5.48
C GLU A 104 -12.89 -19.62 4.11
N GLY A 105 -12.14 -20.64 3.73
CA GLY A 105 -12.17 -21.17 2.36
C GLY A 105 -11.72 -20.11 1.34
N THR A 106 -12.60 -19.78 0.40
CA THR A 106 -12.37 -18.72 -0.60
C THR A 106 -12.80 -17.33 -0.14
N ASN A 107 -13.46 -17.23 1.02
CA ASN A 107 -13.92 -15.96 1.57
C ASN A 107 -12.83 -15.29 2.38
N LEU A 108 -12.68 -13.98 2.24
CA LEU A 108 -11.54 -13.24 2.77
C LEU A 108 -11.98 -12.07 3.66
N LEU A 109 -11.16 -11.78 4.66
CA LEU A 109 -11.10 -10.48 5.32
C LEU A 109 -9.87 -9.75 4.80
N LEU A 110 -10.07 -8.62 4.16
CA LEU A 110 -9.03 -7.78 3.59
C LEU A 110 -8.82 -6.52 4.41
N ARG A 111 -7.58 -6.03 4.46
CA ARG A 111 -7.20 -4.77 5.06
C ARG A 111 -6.48 -3.88 4.05
N LEU A 112 -7.02 -2.70 3.81
CA LEU A 112 -6.40 -1.66 3.02
C LEU A 112 -5.70 -0.65 3.93
N LYS A 113 -4.41 -0.46 3.75
CA LYS A 113 -3.61 0.57 4.42
C LYS A 113 -3.29 1.69 3.44
N LYS A 114 -3.62 2.92 3.80
CA LYS A 114 -3.33 4.13 3.00
C LYS A 114 -2.76 5.22 3.88
N ALA A 115 -2.03 6.17 3.26
CA ALA A 115 -1.70 7.41 3.92
C ALA A 115 -2.99 8.18 4.26
N ASP A 116 -3.08 8.68 5.49
CA ASP A 116 -4.19 9.52 5.96
C ASP A 116 -3.88 10.99 5.69
N PHE A 117 -4.28 11.46 4.52
CA PHE A 117 -4.04 12.85 4.10
C PHE A 117 -4.83 13.85 4.94
N ASP A 118 -6.00 13.49 5.45
CA ASP A 118 -6.81 14.38 6.28
C ASP A 118 -6.13 14.59 7.65
N ALA A 119 -5.59 13.54 8.25
CA ALA A 119 -4.81 13.64 9.48
C ALA A 119 -3.50 14.40 9.27
N MET A 120 -2.85 14.24 8.11
CA MET A 120 -1.65 15.02 7.74
C MET A 120 -1.97 16.50 7.62
N ALA A 121 -3.08 16.85 6.95
CA ALA A 121 -3.52 18.24 6.80
C ALA A 121 -3.89 18.86 8.14
N ALA A 122 -4.55 18.12 9.03
CA ALA A 122 -4.92 18.59 10.37
C ALA A 122 -3.69 18.83 11.28
N GLY A 123 -2.64 18.01 11.15
CA GLY A 123 -1.39 18.14 11.90
C GLY A 123 -0.55 19.35 11.51
N SER A 124 -0.74 19.88 10.29
CA SER A 124 -0.03 21.07 9.78
C SER A 124 -0.56 22.39 10.35
N GLY A 125 -1.65 22.35 11.12
CA GLY A 125 -2.38 23.52 11.62
C GLY A 125 -1.69 24.35 12.72
N ALA A 126 -0.49 24.01 13.20
CA ALA A 126 0.20 24.75 14.25
C ALA A 126 0.73 26.14 13.82
N TYR A 127 0.71 26.46 12.52
CA TYR A 127 1.13 27.75 11.97
C TYR A 127 0.15 28.35 10.95
N GLY A 128 -1.16 28.17 11.15
CA GLY A 128 -2.17 29.07 10.56
C GLY A 128 -2.41 28.99 9.05
N ALA A 129 -1.89 27.98 8.36
CA ALA A 129 -2.24 27.72 6.96
C ALA A 129 -3.27 26.59 6.92
N SER A 130 -4.55 26.94 6.84
CA SER A 130 -5.62 26.05 6.42
C SER A 130 -5.28 25.56 5.01
N LEU A 131 -4.72 24.35 4.91
CA LEU A 131 -4.66 23.68 3.62
C LEU A 131 -6.11 23.37 3.24
N ASN A 132 -6.59 24.00 2.18
CA ASN A 132 -7.90 23.74 1.60
C ASN A 132 -8.05 22.22 1.39
N SER A 133 -9.11 21.64 1.95
CA SER A 133 -9.44 20.21 1.82
C SER A 133 -9.56 19.73 0.36
N SER A 134 -9.68 20.65 -0.60
CA SER A 134 -9.64 20.37 -2.03
C SER A 134 -8.25 19.98 -2.52
N ALA A 135 -7.17 20.59 -2.00
CA ALA A 135 -5.82 20.25 -2.41
C ALA A 135 -5.40 18.81 -1.97
N ALA A 136 -5.88 18.38 -0.80
CA ALA A 136 -5.65 17.00 -0.33
C ALA A 136 -6.43 15.94 -1.14
N ARG A 137 -7.58 16.33 -1.71
CA ARG A 137 -8.36 15.43 -2.59
C ARG A 137 -7.75 15.29 -3.98
N ASP A 138 -7.12 16.34 -4.49
CA ASP A 138 -6.44 16.31 -5.79
C ASP A 138 -5.17 15.45 -5.78
N LEU A 139 -4.55 15.25 -4.61
CA LEU A 139 -3.41 14.33 -4.46
C LEU A 139 -3.75 12.86 -4.71
N SER A 140 -4.98 12.44 -4.48
CA SER A 140 -5.44 11.08 -4.73
C SER A 140 -5.64 10.77 -6.22
N SER A 141 -5.67 11.80 -7.07
CA SER A 141 -5.87 11.69 -8.51
C SER A 141 -4.60 11.97 -9.33
N LEU A 142 -3.51 12.40 -8.70
CA LEU A 142 -2.26 12.67 -9.40
C LEU A 142 -1.52 11.37 -9.68
N ASP A 143 -1.38 11.11 -10.96
CA ASP A 143 -0.49 10.10 -11.52
C ASP A 143 0.95 10.40 -11.04
N LEU A 144 1.40 9.65 -10.04
CA LEU A 144 2.70 9.86 -9.36
C LEU A 144 3.91 9.44 -10.22
N GLY A 145 3.73 9.34 -11.54
CA GLY A 145 4.79 9.04 -12.50
C GLY A 145 5.82 10.13 -12.70
N GLY A 146 5.73 11.28 -12.03
CA GLY A 146 6.66 12.39 -12.15
C GLY A 146 7.09 12.98 -10.82
N LEU A 147 8.38 12.98 -10.55
CA LEU A 147 9.07 13.51 -9.36
C LEU A 147 8.95 15.05 -9.13
N ASN A 148 8.03 15.74 -9.78
CA ASN A 148 7.93 17.20 -9.76
C ASN A 148 6.74 17.75 -8.98
N ASN A 149 6.18 16.98 -8.04
CA ASN A 149 5.08 17.47 -7.22
C ASN A 149 5.62 18.28 -6.04
N PRO A 150 5.31 19.60 -5.93
CA PRO A 150 5.79 20.44 -4.82
C PRO A 150 5.29 19.96 -3.45
N GLU A 151 4.20 19.19 -3.40
CA GLU A 151 3.69 18.60 -2.17
C GLU A 151 4.51 17.39 -1.73
N LEU A 152 5.04 16.59 -2.65
CA LEU A 152 6.00 15.55 -2.34
C LEU A 152 7.26 16.15 -1.69
N GLY A 153 7.71 17.33 -2.16
CA GLY A 153 8.80 18.07 -1.55
C GLY A 153 8.52 18.47 -0.09
N LYS A 154 7.30 18.96 0.19
CA LYS A 154 6.84 19.25 1.56
C LYS A 154 6.81 18.01 2.44
N MET A 155 6.24 16.95 1.94
CA MET A 155 6.14 15.67 2.64
C MET A 155 7.53 15.08 2.94
N LEU A 156 8.48 15.20 2.01
CA LEU A 156 9.88 14.82 2.23
C LEU A 156 10.57 15.71 3.27
N GLN A 157 10.18 16.98 3.36
CA GLN A 157 10.69 17.88 4.40
C GLN A 157 10.14 17.49 5.77
N GLU A 158 8.84 17.20 5.88
CA GLU A 158 8.21 16.74 7.13
C GLU A 158 8.82 15.43 7.63
N LYS A 159 9.21 14.54 6.72
CA LYS A 159 9.97 13.35 7.06
C LYS A 159 11.33 13.67 7.67
N LYS A 160 12.08 14.62 7.09
CA LYS A 160 13.36 15.08 7.66
C LYS A 160 13.18 15.62 9.09
N ASP A 161 12.00 16.17 9.39
CA ASP A 161 11.61 16.64 10.71
C ASP A 161 11.17 15.51 11.65
N GLY A 162 11.31 14.23 11.23
CA GLY A 162 11.03 13.04 12.05
C GLY A 162 9.55 12.69 12.19
N ARG A 163 8.69 13.22 11.32
CA ARG A 163 7.25 12.91 11.34
C ARG A 163 6.93 11.71 10.46
N ASP A 164 6.25 10.74 11.05
CA ASP A 164 5.68 9.60 10.30
C ASP A 164 4.41 10.01 9.57
N ILE A 165 4.12 9.34 8.43
CA ILE A 165 2.82 9.44 7.78
C ILE A 165 1.79 8.71 8.63
N PRO A 166 0.70 9.37 9.07
CA PRO A 166 -0.43 8.68 9.65
C PRO A 166 -1.05 7.73 8.61
N ILE A 167 -1.46 6.55 9.07
CA ILE A 167 -2.05 5.51 8.22
C ILE A 167 -3.50 5.31 8.64
N VAL A 168 -4.40 5.29 7.66
CA VAL A 168 -5.78 4.83 7.84
C VAL A 168 -5.90 3.39 7.37
N GLU A 169 -6.58 2.57 8.18
CA GLU A 169 -6.90 1.17 7.86
C GLU A 169 -8.40 1.02 7.61
N ASN A 170 -8.74 0.44 6.48
CA ASN A 170 -10.10 0.07 6.12
C ASN A 170 -10.18 -1.44 5.91
N TYR A 171 -11.26 -2.03 6.36
CA TYR A 171 -11.49 -3.48 6.27
C TYR A 171 -12.64 -3.78 5.32
N TYR A 172 -12.53 -4.91 4.61
CA TYR A 172 -13.51 -5.40 3.64
C TYR A 172 -13.66 -6.90 3.79
N PHE A 173 -14.88 -7.39 3.66
CA PHE A 173 -15.13 -8.80 3.44
C PHE A 173 -15.24 -9.07 1.93
N VAL A 174 -14.70 -10.18 1.47
CA VAL A 174 -14.99 -10.74 0.15
C VAL A 174 -15.68 -12.08 0.39
N ILE A 175 -16.97 -12.16 0.08
CA ILE A 175 -17.79 -13.35 0.30
C ILE A 175 -18.47 -13.71 -1.02
N ASN A 176 -18.20 -14.92 -1.52
CA ASN A 176 -18.69 -15.38 -2.83
C ASN A 176 -18.42 -14.33 -3.92
N ASP A 177 -17.18 -13.86 -4.01
CA ASP A 177 -16.67 -12.85 -4.96
C ASP A 177 -17.33 -11.46 -4.83
N THR A 178 -18.15 -11.25 -3.78
CA THR A 178 -18.76 -9.95 -3.50
C THR A 178 -17.99 -9.23 -2.41
N ARG A 179 -17.48 -8.02 -2.71
CA ARG A 179 -16.84 -7.15 -1.73
C ARG A 179 -17.86 -6.35 -0.94
N ILE A 180 -17.69 -6.33 0.38
CA ILE A 180 -18.55 -5.67 1.36
C ILE A 180 -17.67 -4.86 2.29
N ASP A 181 -17.98 -3.59 2.50
CA ASP A 181 -17.29 -2.79 3.51
C ASP A 181 -17.53 -3.39 4.89
N ALA A 182 -16.48 -3.53 5.70
CA ALA A 182 -16.61 -4.05 7.05
C ALA A 182 -17.18 -2.98 7.99
N THR A 183 -18.39 -2.51 7.66
CA THR A 183 -19.18 -1.60 8.49
C THR A 183 -20.47 -2.29 8.94
N LYS A 184 -21.02 -1.84 10.07
CA LYS A 184 -22.27 -2.40 10.59
C LYS A 184 -23.39 -2.33 9.54
N LYS A 185 -23.53 -1.17 8.87
CA LYS A 185 -24.57 -0.91 7.87
C LYS A 185 -24.47 -1.86 6.68
N ASP A 186 -23.26 -2.05 6.14
CA ASP A 186 -23.07 -2.83 4.92
C ASP A 186 -23.19 -4.33 5.19
N VAL A 187 -22.72 -4.77 6.36
CA VAL A 187 -22.91 -6.15 6.83
C VAL A 187 -24.39 -6.45 7.11
N GLU A 188 -25.13 -5.56 7.76
CA GLU A 188 -26.58 -5.71 7.97
C GLU A 188 -27.34 -5.81 6.64
N LYS A 189 -26.93 -4.98 5.66
CA LYS A 189 -27.51 -5.02 4.31
C LYS A 189 -27.22 -6.35 3.59
N PHE A 190 -25.99 -6.84 3.70
CA PHE A 190 -25.57 -8.10 3.08
C PHE A 190 -26.30 -9.31 3.67
N VAL A 191 -26.41 -9.37 5.00
CA VAL A 191 -27.06 -10.49 5.70
C VAL A 191 -28.56 -10.55 5.43
N GLY A 192 -29.19 -9.38 5.19
CA GLY A 192 -30.62 -9.26 4.90
C GLY A 192 -31.53 -9.51 6.12
N ALA A 193 -32.83 -9.47 5.88
CA ALA A 193 -33.83 -9.56 6.94
C ALA A 193 -33.91 -10.96 7.58
N GLU A 194 -33.63 -12.00 6.82
CA GLU A 194 -33.74 -13.40 7.26
C GLU A 194 -32.78 -13.75 8.41
N ARG A 195 -31.57 -13.26 8.36
CA ARG A 195 -30.53 -13.53 9.37
C ARG A 195 -30.25 -12.34 10.30
N ALA A 196 -31.03 -11.25 10.20
CA ALA A 196 -30.81 -10.02 10.97
C ALA A 196 -30.84 -10.24 12.49
N ALA A 197 -31.74 -11.11 13.00
CA ALA A 197 -31.84 -11.44 14.41
C ALA A 197 -30.58 -12.17 14.92
N ASP A 198 -30.08 -13.14 14.13
CA ASP A 198 -28.89 -13.91 14.46
C ASP A 198 -27.62 -13.02 14.43
N LEU A 199 -27.50 -12.16 13.43
CA LEU A 199 -26.43 -11.17 13.36
C LEU A 199 -26.44 -10.26 14.60
N LYS A 200 -27.59 -9.72 14.97
CA LYS A 200 -27.71 -8.84 16.14
C LYS A 200 -27.28 -9.54 17.42
N LYS A 201 -27.69 -10.81 17.60
CA LYS A 201 -27.28 -11.65 18.73
C LYS A 201 -25.77 -11.87 18.71
N PHE A 202 -25.21 -12.29 17.57
CA PHE A 202 -23.78 -12.53 17.39
C PHE A 202 -22.92 -11.28 17.69
N LEU A 203 -23.29 -10.12 17.15
CA LEU A 203 -22.59 -8.85 17.37
C LEU A 203 -22.55 -8.46 18.86
N LYS A 204 -23.65 -8.71 19.58
CA LYS A 204 -23.75 -8.42 21.03
C LYS A 204 -22.90 -9.37 21.87
N GLU A 205 -22.98 -10.66 21.60
CA GLU A 205 -22.25 -11.71 22.35
C GLU A 205 -20.73 -11.57 22.16
N ASN A 206 -20.28 -11.31 20.95
CA ASN A 206 -18.87 -11.22 20.62
C ASN A 206 -18.29 -9.81 20.72
N LYS A 207 -19.10 -8.79 21.06
CA LYS A 207 -18.67 -7.38 21.21
C LYS A 207 -17.81 -6.89 20.03
N ILE A 208 -18.29 -7.13 18.81
CA ILE A 208 -17.55 -6.86 17.58
C ILE A 208 -17.08 -5.41 17.49
N LYS A 209 -15.77 -5.23 17.25
CA LYS A 209 -15.12 -3.94 17.03
C LYS A 209 -14.79 -3.80 15.54
N TRP A 210 -15.42 -2.85 14.85
CA TRP A 210 -15.37 -2.66 13.39
C TRP A 210 -14.01 -2.21 12.82
N LYS A 211 -13.05 -1.85 13.68
CA LYS A 211 -11.67 -1.49 13.31
C LYS A 211 -10.64 -2.46 13.91
N ASN A 212 -11.06 -3.64 14.32
CA ASN A 212 -10.18 -4.63 14.92
C ASN A 212 -10.20 -5.92 14.09
N ALA A 213 -9.04 -6.32 13.59
CA ALA A 213 -8.86 -7.46 12.72
C ALA A 213 -9.37 -8.78 13.33
N GLU A 214 -9.08 -9.03 14.60
CA GLU A 214 -9.48 -10.25 15.30
C GLU A 214 -11.02 -10.34 15.43
N SER A 215 -11.65 -9.23 15.82
CA SER A 215 -13.12 -9.15 15.88
C SER A 215 -13.77 -9.39 14.53
N LEU A 216 -13.20 -8.80 13.47
CA LEU A 216 -13.72 -8.97 12.12
C LEU A 216 -13.47 -10.39 11.57
N SER A 217 -12.38 -11.05 11.97
CA SER A 217 -12.13 -12.45 11.63
C SER A 217 -13.20 -13.37 12.23
N LEU A 218 -13.66 -13.10 13.46
CA LEU A 218 -14.80 -13.82 14.04
C LEU A 218 -16.09 -13.57 13.26
N LEU A 219 -16.31 -12.32 12.83
CA LEU A 219 -17.48 -11.98 12.03
C LEU A 219 -17.42 -12.64 10.64
N LEU A 220 -16.26 -12.77 10.00
CA LEU A 220 -16.10 -13.52 8.74
C LEU A 220 -16.64 -14.95 8.89
N LYS A 221 -16.27 -15.67 9.97
CA LYS A 221 -16.75 -17.02 10.25
C LYS A 221 -18.28 -17.11 10.34
N PHE A 222 -18.91 -16.12 10.95
CA PHE A 222 -20.37 -16.03 11.03
C PHE A 222 -21.00 -15.77 9.66
N LEU A 223 -20.37 -14.92 8.83
CA LEU A 223 -20.96 -14.52 7.55
C LEU A 223 -20.94 -15.64 6.51
N VAL A 224 -20.02 -16.60 6.62
CA VAL A 224 -19.87 -17.73 5.67
C VAL A 224 -20.65 -18.99 6.07
N GLN A 225 -21.29 -19.01 7.23
CA GLN A 225 -22.20 -20.05 7.67
C GLN A 225 -23.58 -19.88 7.03
#